data_ce63980a372180673469fbd32d6da151
#
_entry.id   ce63980a372180673469fbd32d6da151
#
_cell.length_a   1.000
_cell.length_b   1.000
_cell.length_c   1.000
_cell.angle_alpha   90.00
_cell.angle_beta   90.00
_cell.angle_gamma   90.00
#
_symmetry.space_group_name_H-M   'P 1'
#
loop_
_entity.id
_entity.type
_entity.pdbx_description
1 polymer ?
#
loop_
_entity_poly.entity_id
_entity_poly.type
_entity_poly.pdbx_seq_one_letter_code
_entity_poly.pdbx_strand_id
1 'polypeptide(L)'
;VPKEKALAYICPVCFWENDLFDPGEDDPSDENHGMTLRQGRENYRKWGAVREDLVRFAREPRPEEMRLDPSTPWDAAFPRNIQPNMDEIARWVGSPLFFRLQSWMENTYGVKPAIEFSGCSMDRGWNVKYKKGSRALCACYIRAGWFTALVTVGAKQMEELNALLPTFSPAFQTVFENTPLFNGGKWLVLDVKREEQLEDVRRLVLLKAGPPKGKQ
;
A
#
# COMPACT_ATOMS: atom_id res chain seq x y z
N VAL A 1 -7.86 5.23 14.74
CA VAL A 1 -7.98 4.95 16.18
C VAL A 1 -7.96 3.43 16.34
N PRO A 2 -7.13 2.85 17.24
CA PRO A 2 -7.14 1.40 17.48
C PRO A 2 -8.55 0.97 17.91
N LYS A 3 -9.11 -0.05 17.26
CA LYS A 3 -10.48 -0.57 17.55
C LYS A 3 -10.73 -0.88 19.03
N GLU A 4 -9.67 -1.19 19.78
CA GLU A 4 -9.72 -1.57 21.21
C GLU A 4 -9.92 -0.38 22.18
N LYS A 5 -9.82 0.87 21.71
CA LYS A 5 -10.05 2.09 22.50
C LYS A 5 -11.19 2.96 21.94
N ALA A 6 -12.03 2.39 21.09
CA ALA A 6 -12.95 3.15 20.28
C ALA A 6 -14.34 3.38 20.90
N LEU A 7 -14.69 2.70 21.98
CA LEU A 7 -15.98 2.89 22.65
C LEU A 7 -16.01 4.23 23.38
N ALA A 8 -17.00 5.06 23.06
CA ALA A 8 -17.19 6.40 23.64
C ALA A 8 -15.97 7.35 23.48
N TYR A 9 -15.14 7.13 22.46
CA TYR A 9 -14.00 7.98 22.19
C TYR A 9 -14.43 9.20 21.37
N ILE A 10 -14.25 10.39 21.92
CA ILE A 10 -14.48 11.63 21.20
C ILE A 10 -13.21 12.03 20.46
N CYS A 11 -13.30 12.18 19.15
CA CYS A 11 -12.18 12.58 18.32
C CYS A 11 -11.79 14.05 18.59
N PRO A 12 -10.58 14.35 19.06
CA PRO A 12 -10.17 15.73 19.36
C PRO A 12 -9.98 16.60 18.11
N VAL A 13 -10.03 16.00 16.92
CA VAL A 13 -9.88 16.71 15.64
C VAL A 13 -11.23 17.18 15.11
N CYS A 14 -12.25 16.32 15.14
CA CYS A 14 -13.55 16.63 14.56
C CYS A 14 -14.71 16.59 15.54
N PHE A 15 -14.50 16.11 16.76
CA PHE A 15 -15.51 15.92 17.81
C PHE A 15 -16.60 14.88 17.47
N TRP A 16 -16.33 13.96 16.52
CA TRP A 16 -17.16 12.77 16.39
C TRP A 16 -16.93 11.83 17.56
N GLU A 17 -18.00 11.37 18.18
CA GLU A 17 -17.97 10.34 19.21
C GLU A 17 -18.25 8.97 18.57
N ASN A 18 -17.44 7.97 18.91
CA ASN A 18 -17.65 6.62 18.39
C ASN A 18 -18.78 5.93 19.11
N ASP A 19 -19.74 5.44 18.34
CA ASP A 19 -20.85 4.63 18.83
C ASP A 19 -20.37 3.27 19.40
N LEU A 20 -21.19 2.70 20.30
CA LEU A 20 -21.01 1.34 20.80
C LEU A 20 -21.13 0.29 19.69
N PHE A 21 -21.99 0.55 18.72
CA PHE A 21 -22.20 -0.24 17.53
C PHE A 21 -21.72 0.57 16.34
N ASP A 22 -20.98 -0.05 15.43
CA ASP A 22 -20.45 0.61 14.23
C ASP A 22 -21.62 0.95 13.27
N PRO A 23 -22.09 2.21 13.23
CA PRO A 23 -23.18 2.58 12.35
C PRO A 23 -22.70 2.57 10.90
N GLY A 24 -23.56 2.20 9.98
CA GLY A 24 -23.33 2.39 8.55
C GLY A 24 -23.20 3.87 8.18
N GLU A 25 -22.76 4.15 6.96
CA GLU A 25 -22.54 5.53 6.47
C GLU A 25 -23.79 6.43 6.60
N ASP A 26 -24.98 5.85 6.44
CA ASP A 26 -26.25 6.54 6.41
C ASP A 26 -27.15 6.22 7.63
N ASP A 27 -26.63 5.44 8.58
CA ASP A 27 -27.35 5.11 9.80
C ASP A 27 -27.19 6.25 10.83
N PRO A 28 -28.26 6.63 11.55
CA PRO A 28 -28.17 7.63 12.61
C PRO A 28 -27.25 7.14 13.74
N SER A 29 -26.33 7.98 14.16
CA SER A 29 -25.48 7.74 15.33
C SER A 29 -26.18 8.24 16.60
N ASP A 30 -26.33 7.38 17.59
CA ASP A 30 -26.95 7.73 18.87
C ASP A 30 -26.06 8.72 19.65
N GLU A 31 -24.75 8.53 19.63
CA GLU A 31 -23.81 9.37 20.36
C GLU A 31 -23.62 10.75 19.68
N ASN A 32 -23.95 10.87 18.39
CA ASN A 32 -23.82 12.11 17.64
C ASN A 32 -25.19 12.77 17.32
N HIS A 33 -26.17 12.64 18.22
CA HIS A 33 -27.50 13.26 18.12
C HIS A 33 -28.29 12.90 16.84
N GLY A 34 -28.17 11.66 16.39
CA GLY A 34 -28.82 11.19 15.18
C GLY A 34 -28.14 11.61 13.88
N MET A 35 -26.97 12.24 13.95
CA MET A 35 -26.18 12.58 12.77
C MET A 35 -25.61 11.32 12.14
N THR A 36 -25.69 11.21 10.81
CA THR A 36 -25.04 10.10 10.09
C THR A 36 -23.54 10.36 9.89
N LEU A 37 -22.77 9.30 9.70
CA LEU A 37 -21.34 9.42 9.44
C LEU A 37 -21.05 10.27 8.17
N ARG A 38 -21.90 10.15 7.16
CA ARG A 38 -21.86 11.00 5.94
C ARG A 38 -22.03 12.47 6.28
N GLN A 39 -23.05 12.83 7.06
CA GLN A 39 -23.27 14.21 7.50
C GLN A 39 -22.11 14.74 8.34
N GLY A 40 -21.57 13.92 9.24
CA GLY A 40 -20.40 14.28 10.05
C GLY A 40 -19.18 14.61 9.18
N ARG A 41 -18.92 13.83 8.12
CA ARG A 41 -17.85 14.09 7.16
C ARG A 41 -18.07 15.36 6.34
N GLU A 42 -19.29 15.62 5.89
CA GLU A 42 -19.64 16.85 5.18
C GLU A 42 -19.46 18.09 6.07
N ASN A 43 -19.93 18.01 7.31
CA ASN A 43 -19.76 19.06 8.29
C ASN A 43 -18.29 19.34 8.59
N TYR A 44 -17.47 18.28 8.77
CA TYR A 44 -16.03 18.43 8.96
C TYR A 44 -15.35 19.13 7.79
N ARG A 45 -15.71 18.78 6.53
CA ARG A 45 -15.19 19.49 5.35
C ARG A 45 -15.58 20.96 5.31
N LYS A 46 -16.75 21.29 5.82
CA LYS A 46 -17.29 22.65 5.82
C LYS A 46 -16.75 23.52 6.94
N TRP A 47 -16.64 22.97 8.15
CA TRP A 47 -16.36 23.73 9.37
C TRP A 47 -15.08 23.29 10.09
N GLY A 48 -14.53 22.12 9.81
CA GLY A 48 -13.42 21.53 10.57
C GLY A 48 -13.85 20.79 11.84
N ALA A 49 -15.17 20.58 12.04
CA ALA A 49 -15.75 19.78 13.12
C ALA A 49 -17.07 19.17 12.66
N VAL A 50 -17.58 18.15 13.37
CA VAL A 50 -18.88 17.52 13.07
C VAL A 50 -20.06 18.45 13.28
N ARG A 51 -19.89 19.51 14.08
CA ARG A 51 -20.87 20.57 14.32
C ARG A 51 -20.16 21.92 14.41
N GLU A 52 -20.82 22.98 13.97
CA GLU A 52 -20.26 24.33 13.92
C GLU A 52 -19.90 24.87 15.32
N ASP A 53 -20.74 24.59 16.33
CA ASP A 53 -20.52 25.00 17.71
C ASP A 53 -19.30 24.32 18.38
N LEU A 54 -18.81 23.22 17.82
CA LEU A 54 -17.65 22.46 18.31
C LEU A 54 -16.32 22.90 17.70
N VAL A 55 -16.33 23.74 16.68
CA VAL A 55 -15.10 24.20 15.98
C VAL A 55 -14.09 24.81 16.95
N ARG A 56 -14.54 25.57 17.94
CA ARG A 56 -13.68 26.21 18.96
C ARG A 56 -12.91 25.22 19.86
N PHE A 57 -13.36 23.98 19.91
CA PHE A 57 -12.72 22.91 20.69
C PHE A 57 -11.92 21.95 19.82
N ALA A 58 -12.17 21.94 18.51
CA ALA A 58 -11.46 21.12 17.56
C ALA A 58 -10.03 21.64 17.37
N ARG A 59 -9.09 20.75 17.21
CA ARG A 59 -7.71 21.07 16.85
C ARG A 59 -7.37 20.57 15.45
N GLU A 60 -6.37 21.17 14.85
CA GLU A 60 -5.80 20.63 13.61
C GLU A 60 -5.37 19.16 13.78
N PRO A 61 -5.63 18.33 12.76
CA PRO A 61 -5.17 16.95 12.77
C PRO A 61 -3.65 16.90 12.75
N ARG A 62 -3.07 16.07 13.57
CA ARG A 62 -1.64 15.75 13.48
C ARG A 62 -1.38 14.94 12.22
N PRO A 63 -0.15 14.98 11.65
CA PRO A 63 0.20 14.22 10.45
C PRO A 63 -0.17 12.74 10.55
N GLU A 64 0.02 12.12 11.72
CA GLU A 64 -0.32 10.72 11.98
C GLU A 64 -1.82 10.43 12.07
N GLU A 65 -2.65 11.45 12.24
CA GLU A 65 -4.11 11.35 12.35
C GLU A 65 -4.82 11.65 11.02
N MET A 66 -4.11 12.26 10.08
CA MET A 66 -4.65 12.49 8.75
C MET A 66 -4.95 11.14 8.11
N ARG A 67 -6.25 10.81 7.96
CA ARG A 67 -6.66 9.75 7.07
C ARG A 67 -6.44 10.24 5.65
N LEU A 68 -5.52 9.59 4.99
CA LEU A 68 -5.38 9.77 3.55
C LEU A 68 -6.70 9.34 2.91
N ASP A 69 -7.41 10.29 2.30
CA ASP A 69 -8.65 10.00 1.58
C ASP A 69 -8.32 9.00 0.46
N PRO A 70 -8.91 7.78 0.49
CA PRO A 70 -8.61 6.77 -0.54
C PRO A 70 -9.00 7.22 -1.96
N SER A 71 -9.84 8.26 -2.10
CA SER A 71 -10.17 8.87 -3.39
C SER A 71 -9.09 9.82 -3.90
N THR A 72 -8.19 10.29 -3.03
CA THR A 72 -7.07 11.14 -3.42
C THR A 72 -6.02 10.26 -4.12
N PRO A 73 -5.55 10.58 -5.33
CA PRO A 73 -4.45 9.87 -5.96
C PRO A 73 -3.19 9.89 -5.09
N TRP A 74 -2.45 8.78 -5.07
CA TRP A 74 -1.24 8.62 -4.28
C TRP A 74 -0.21 9.74 -4.49
N ASP A 75 0.03 10.14 -5.73
CA ASP A 75 0.97 11.19 -6.10
C ASP A 75 0.48 12.60 -5.73
N ALA A 76 -0.84 12.78 -5.58
CA ALA A 76 -1.41 14.03 -5.07
C ALA A 76 -1.33 14.11 -3.54
N ALA A 77 -1.54 12.98 -2.85
CA ALA A 77 -1.39 12.90 -1.39
C ALA A 77 0.08 13.06 -0.96
N PHE A 78 1.02 12.50 -1.75
CA PHE A 78 2.46 12.56 -1.52
C PHE A 78 3.18 13.10 -2.76
N PRO A 79 3.14 14.43 -3.01
CA PRO A 79 3.88 15.03 -4.09
C PRO A 79 5.40 14.88 -3.87
N ARG A 80 6.20 15.14 -4.88
CA ARG A 80 7.65 14.89 -4.87
C ARG A 80 8.42 15.50 -3.69
N ASN A 81 7.94 16.62 -3.18
CA ASN A 81 8.54 17.31 -2.03
C ASN A 81 8.08 16.80 -0.67
N ILE A 82 7.14 15.84 -0.63
CA ILE A 82 6.64 15.22 0.60
C ILE A 82 6.89 13.72 0.50
N GLN A 83 7.96 13.26 1.15
CA GLN A 83 8.28 11.83 1.20
C GLN A 83 7.46 11.15 2.27
N PRO A 84 6.63 10.12 1.92
CA PRO A 84 5.94 9.31 2.91
C PRO A 84 6.94 8.47 3.70
N ASN A 85 6.59 8.13 4.94
CA ASN A 85 7.27 7.11 5.71
C ASN A 85 6.63 5.72 5.48
N MET A 86 7.26 4.65 6.00
CA MET A 86 6.76 3.27 5.80
C MET A 86 5.40 3.03 6.45
N ASP A 87 5.08 3.70 7.56
CA ASP A 87 3.79 3.54 8.24
C ASP A 87 2.65 4.18 7.43
N GLU A 88 2.92 5.32 6.79
CA GLU A 88 1.97 5.97 5.88
C GLU A 88 1.72 5.12 4.64
N ILE A 89 2.79 4.57 4.05
CA ILE A 89 2.69 3.63 2.91
C ILE A 89 1.88 2.40 3.31
N ALA A 90 2.19 1.81 4.46
CA ALA A 90 1.52 0.61 4.95
C ALA A 90 0.02 0.84 5.22
N ARG A 91 -0.33 1.98 5.81
CA ARG A 91 -1.74 2.39 6.02
C ARG A 91 -2.48 2.60 4.70
N TRP A 92 -1.83 3.22 3.71
CA TRP A 92 -2.42 3.43 2.39
C TRP A 92 -2.66 2.11 1.65
N VAL A 93 -1.65 1.25 1.62
CA VAL A 93 -1.76 -0.08 1.01
C VAL A 93 -2.83 -0.92 1.73
N GLY A 94 -2.93 -0.81 3.07
CA GLY A 94 -3.96 -1.50 3.85
C GLY A 94 -4.00 -3.03 3.69
N SER A 95 -2.97 -3.63 3.09
CA SER A 95 -2.91 -5.06 2.79
C SER A 95 -1.84 -5.78 3.62
N PRO A 96 -2.16 -6.86 4.32
CA PRO A 96 -1.18 -7.66 5.04
C PRO A 96 -0.11 -8.28 4.12
N LEU A 97 -0.41 -8.45 2.84
CA LEU A 97 0.52 -9.00 1.85
C LEU A 97 1.75 -8.12 1.65
N PHE A 98 1.59 -6.80 1.81
CA PHE A 98 2.69 -5.85 1.72
C PHE A 98 3.71 -6.06 2.84
N PHE A 99 3.25 -6.20 4.10
CA PHE A 99 4.12 -6.51 5.24
C PHE A 99 4.78 -7.89 5.11
N ARG A 100 4.06 -8.86 4.57
CA ARG A 100 4.58 -10.22 4.36
C ARG A 100 5.68 -10.23 3.30
N LEU A 101 5.56 -9.41 2.24
CA LEU A 101 6.64 -9.23 1.27
C LEU A 101 7.85 -8.55 1.92
N GLN A 102 7.63 -7.47 2.67
CA GLN A 102 8.69 -6.75 3.36
C GLN A 102 9.46 -7.67 4.31
N SER A 103 8.76 -8.35 5.22
CA SER A 103 9.38 -9.29 6.17
C SER A 103 10.13 -10.41 5.47
N TRP A 104 9.57 -10.93 4.37
CA TRP A 104 10.23 -11.97 3.60
C TRP A 104 11.52 -11.45 2.93
N MET A 105 11.50 -10.26 2.34
CA MET A 105 12.69 -9.63 1.74
C MET A 105 13.81 -9.41 2.77
N GLU A 106 13.44 -8.93 3.96
CA GLU A 106 14.38 -8.68 5.04
C GLU A 106 14.97 -10.00 5.59
N ASN A 107 14.12 -10.98 5.88
CA ASN A 107 14.55 -12.27 6.43
C ASN A 107 15.37 -13.10 5.42
N THR A 108 15.00 -13.05 4.13
CA THR A 108 15.63 -13.88 3.10
C THR A 108 16.93 -13.28 2.56
N TYR A 109 16.96 -11.98 2.37
CA TYR A 109 18.09 -11.30 1.71
C TYR A 109 18.77 -10.24 2.55
N GLY A 110 18.25 -9.92 3.75
CA GLY A 110 18.77 -8.86 4.61
C GLY A 110 18.59 -7.46 4.00
N VAL A 111 17.62 -7.28 3.08
CA VAL A 111 17.41 -6.02 2.38
C VAL A 111 16.30 -5.22 3.03
N LYS A 112 16.57 -3.94 3.29
CA LYS A 112 15.58 -3.00 3.83
C LYS A 112 14.85 -2.27 2.69
N PRO A 113 13.60 -1.83 2.92
CA PRO A 113 12.86 -1.01 1.98
C PRO A 113 13.55 0.35 1.77
N ALA A 114 13.66 0.80 0.51
CA ALA A 114 14.08 2.14 0.15
C ALA A 114 12.91 2.87 -0.50
N ILE A 115 12.52 4.02 0.05
CA ILE A 115 11.44 4.83 -0.48
C ILE A 115 12.06 5.79 -1.51
N GLU A 116 11.64 5.68 -2.76
CA GLU A 116 12.19 6.46 -3.87
C GLU A 116 11.06 7.06 -4.71
N PHE A 117 11.27 8.29 -5.20
CA PHE A 117 10.33 8.93 -6.11
C PHE A 117 10.60 8.53 -7.56
N SER A 118 9.58 8.02 -8.25
CA SER A 118 9.62 7.75 -9.69
C SER A 118 9.06 8.94 -10.47
N GLY A 119 9.85 9.45 -11.40
CA GLY A 119 9.39 10.43 -12.40
C GLY A 119 8.84 9.77 -13.68
N CYS A 120 8.79 8.43 -13.72
CA CYS A 120 8.37 7.69 -14.91
C CYS A 120 6.88 7.94 -15.23
N SER A 121 6.57 8.17 -16.51
CA SER A 121 5.19 8.39 -16.97
C SER A 121 4.30 7.16 -16.80
N MET A 122 4.86 5.95 -16.74
CA MET A 122 4.10 4.71 -16.56
C MET A 122 3.59 4.56 -15.11
N ASP A 123 4.38 5.01 -14.11
CA ASP A 123 3.99 4.95 -12.72
C ASP A 123 4.76 6.02 -11.92
N ARG A 124 4.19 7.20 -11.86
CA ARG A 124 4.75 8.35 -11.18
C ARG A 124 4.41 8.32 -9.70
N GLY A 125 5.34 8.75 -8.86
CA GLY A 125 5.12 8.89 -7.42
C GLY A 125 6.12 8.10 -6.59
N TRP A 126 5.92 8.15 -5.27
CA TRP A 126 6.73 7.41 -4.32
C TRP A 126 6.44 5.92 -4.41
N ASN A 127 7.50 5.12 -4.41
CA ASN A 127 7.45 3.66 -4.43
C ASN A 127 8.47 3.07 -3.47
N VAL A 128 8.33 1.79 -3.15
CA VAL A 128 9.24 1.06 -2.27
C VAL A 128 10.08 0.11 -3.11
N LYS A 129 11.40 0.25 -3.03
CA LYS A 129 12.35 -0.63 -3.73
C LYS A 129 13.13 -1.48 -2.76
N TYR A 130 13.31 -2.74 -3.12
CA TYR A 130 14.18 -3.68 -2.44
C TYR A 130 15.42 -3.92 -3.31
N LYS A 131 16.59 -3.58 -2.77
CA LYS A 131 17.87 -3.65 -3.52
C LYS A 131 18.89 -4.50 -2.76
N LYS A 132 19.64 -5.34 -3.46
CA LYS A 132 20.79 -6.04 -2.93
C LYS A 132 22.05 -5.48 -3.63
N GLY A 133 22.77 -4.62 -2.91
CA GLY A 133 23.78 -3.76 -3.53
C GLY A 133 23.15 -2.83 -4.57
N SER A 134 23.70 -2.76 -5.77
CA SER A 134 23.17 -1.98 -6.89
C SER A 134 21.99 -2.65 -7.61
N ARG A 135 21.71 -3.94 -7.33
CA ARG A 135 20.70 -4.72 -8.05
C ARG A 135 19.33 -4.54 -7.41
N ALA A 136 18.39 -3.97 -8.16
CA ALA A 136 16.99 -3.95 -7.74
C ALA A 136 16.39 -5.37 -7.81
N LEU A 137 15.84 -5.86 -6.70
CA LEU A 137 15.14 -7.15 -6.63
C LEU A 137 13.68 -6.98 -7.03
N CYS A 138 13.01 -6.02 -6.42
CA CYS A 138 11.60 -5.71 -6.65
C CYS A 138 11.36 -4.22 -6.40
N ALA A 139 10.41 -3.62 -7.12
CA ALA A 139 9.83 -2.32 -6.81
C ALA A 139 8.34 -2.49 -6.56
N CYS A 140 7.82 -1.89 -5.48
CA CYS A 140 6.41 -1.90 -5.13
C CYS A 140 5.83 -0.51 -5.37
N TYR A 141 4.89 -0.41 -6.28
CA TYR A 141 4.10 0.79 -6.53
C TYR A 141 2.85 0.76 -5.65
N ILE A 142 2.57 1.89 -5.04
CA ILE A 142 1.57 2.01 -3.98
C ILE A 142 0.18 2.20 -4.57
N ARG A 143 -0.79 1.42 -4.08
CA ARG A 143 -2.20 1.47 -4.45
C ARG A 143 -3.07 1.48 -3.18
N ALA A 144 -4.24 2.09 -3.25
CA ALA A 144 -5.20 2.04 -2.16
C ALA A 144 -5.76 0.61 -2.02
N GLY A 145 -5.48 -0.04 -0.90
CA GLY A 145 -5.93 -1.42 -0.61
C GLY A 145 -5.04 -2.55 -1.13
N TRP A 146 -3.99 -2.28 -1.92
CA TRP A 146 -3.09 -3.28 -2.52
C TRP A 146 -1.79 -2.64 -3.03
N PHE A 147 -0.92 -3.40 -3.67
CA PHE A 147 0.28 -2.87 -4.32
C PHE A 147 0.58 -3.59 -5.63
N THR A 148 1.28 -2.90 -6.53
CA THR A 148 1.78 -3.50 -7.78
C THR A 148 3.28 -3.76 -7.63
N ALA A 149 3.71 -4.99 -7.87
CA ALA A 149 5.11 -5.38 -7.84
C ALA A 149 5.71 -5.39 -9.25
N LEU A 150 6.84 -4.71 -9.45
CA LEU A 150 7.66 -4.82 -10.65
C LEU A 150 8.89 -5.68 -10.35
N VAL A 151 9.05 -6.77 -11.06
CA VAL A 151 10.26 -7.58 -11.08
C VAL A 151 10.80 -7.67 -12.51
N THR A 152 12.01 -7.16 -12.72
CA THR A 152 12.67 -7.26 -14.02
C THR A 152 13.45 -8.56 -14.10
N VAL A 153 13.17 -9.38 -15.09
CA VAL A 153 13.90 -10.62 -15.38
C VAL A 153 14.73 -10.39 -16.65
N GLY A 154 16.03 -10.61 -16.56
CA GLY A 154 16.94 -10.40 -17.69
C GLY A 154 17.04 -11.63 -18.61
N ALA A 155 17.66 -11.46 -19.77
CA ALA A 155 17.78 -12.51 -20.79
C ALA A 155 18.35 -13.84 -20.25
N LYS A 156 19.29 -13.78 -19.30
CA LYS A 156 19.94 -14.97 -18.72
C LYS A 156 18.99 -15.87 -17.91
N GLN A 157 17.92 -15.29 -17.35
CA GLN A 157 16.92 -16.03 -16.55
C GLN A 157 15.68 -16.43 -17.35
N MET A 158 15.57 -16.00 -18.62
CA MET A 158 14.37 -16.25 -19.41
C MET A 158 14.13 -17.74 -19.71
N GLU A 159 15.20 -18.51 -19.94
CA GLU A 159 15.08 -19.96 -20.19
C GLU A 159 14.52 -20.66 -18.93
N GLU A 160 15.07 -20.38 -17.76
CA GLU A 160 14.60 -20.93 -16.49
C GLU A 160 13.17 -20.47 -16.17
N LEU A 161 12.85 -19.20 -16.41
CA LEU A 161 11.49 -18.67 -16.21
C LEU A 161 10.48 -19.37 -17.11
N ASN A 162 10.82 -19.60 -18.39
CA ASN A 162 9.95 -20.34 -19.33
C ASN A 162 9.68 -21.78 -18.85
N ALA A 163 10.71 -22.45 -18.35
CA ALA A 163 10.58 -23.81 -17.83
C ALA A 163 9.69 -23.87 -16.57
N LEU A 164 9.76 -22.83 -15.72
CA LEU A 164 8.97 -22.72 -14.50
C LEU A 164 7.55 -22.15 -14.73
N LEU A 165 7.27 -21.57 -15.88
CA LEU A 165 6.02 -20.84 -16.15
C LEU A 165 4.74 -21.67 -15.84
N PRO A 166 4.64 -22.96 -16.17
CA PRO A 166 3.45 -23.76 -15.86
C PRO A 166 3.18 -23.92 -14.35
N THR A 167 4.15 -23.61 -13.50
CA THR A 167 4.05 -23.73 -12.05
C THR A 167 3.62 -22.44 -11.36
N PHE A 168 3.54 -21.33 -12.09
CA PHE A 168 3.04 -20.05 -11.61
C PHE A 168 1.51 -19.98 -11.69
N SER A 169 0.92 -18.99 -11.00
CA SER A 169 -0.52 -18.79 -11.05
C SER A 169 -1.01 -18.49 -12.48
N PRO A 170 -2.26 -18.81 -12.83
CA PRO A 170 -2.84 -18.44 -14.12
C PRO A 170 -2.81 -16.93 -14.38
N ALA A 171 -2.98 -16.13 -13.32
CA ALA A 171 -2.88 -14.67 -13.41
C ALA A 171 -1.48 -14.22 -13.83
N PHE A 172 -0.44 -14.85 -13.27
CA PHE A 172 0.94 -14.56 -13.69
C PHE A 172 1.22 -15.00 -15.11
N GLN A 173 0.78 -16.20 -15.51
CA GLN A 173 0.96 -16.70 -16.87
C GLN A 173 0.39 -15.71 -17.91
N THR A 174 -0.81 -15.16 -17.63
CA THR A 174 -1.42 -14.10 -18.46
C THR A 174 -0.54 -12.84 -18.51
N VAL A 175 -0.01 -12.38 -17.38
CA VAL A 175 0.91 -11.23 -17.34
C VAL A 175 2.16 -11.51 -18.15
N PHE A 176 2.73 -12.71 -18.00
CA PHE A 176 3.94 -13.11 -18.71
C PHE A 176 3.73 -13.11 -20.24
N GLU A 177 2.64 -13.70 -20.72
CA GLU A 177 2.31 -13.75 -22.14
C GLU A 177 2.11 -12.36 -22.75
N ASN A 178 1.41 -11.48 -22.04
CA ASN A 178 1.09 -10.13 -22.51
C ASN A 178 2.25 -9.12 -22.31
N THR A 179 3.32 -9.48 -21.59
CA THR A 179 4.47 -8.60 -21.40
C THR A 179 5.44 -8.75 -22.56
N PRO A 180 5.73 -7.67 -23.31
CA PRO A 180 6.70 -7.73 -24.42
C PRO A 180 8.13 -7.97 -23.92
N LEU A 181 8.96 -8.53 -24.78
CA LEU A 181 10.40 -8.63 -24.53
C LEU A 181 11.04 -7.24 -24.59
N PHE A 182 11.91 -6.96 -23.64
CA PHE A 182 12.74 -5.78 -23.60
C PHE A 182 14.20 -6.16 -23.32
N ASN A 183 15.10 -5.91 -24.26
CA ASN A 183 16.51 -6.33 -24.20
C ASN A 183 16.70 -7.82 -23.84
N GLY A 184 15.89 -8.69 -24.43
CA GLY A 184 15.91 -10.13 -24.21
C GLY A 184 15.32 -10.60 -22.88
N GLY A 185 14.81 -9.71 -22.07
CA GLY A 185 14.13 -9.99 -20.79
C GLY A 185 12.72 -9.46 -20.77
N LYS A 186 12.09 -9.47 -19.57
CA LYS A 186 10.74 -8.95 -19.34
C LYS A 186 10.67 -8.09 -18.08
N TRP A 187 9.86 -7.04 -18.12
CA TRP A 187 9.49 -6.21 -16.98
C TRP A 187 8.12 -6.66 -16.51
N LEU A 188 8.11 -7.57 -15.54
CA LEU A 188 6.89 -8.22 -15.08
C LEU A 188 6.24 -7.38 -13.99
N VAL A 189 5.04 -6.90 -14.29
CA VAL A 189 4.24 -6.02 -13.44
C VAL A 189 3.04 -6.80 -12.93
N LEU A 190 2.99 -7.06 -11.64
CA LEU A 190 1.96 -7.90 -11.00
C LEU A 190 1.19 -7.10 -9.94
N ASP A 191 -0.12 -7.09 -10.05
CA ASP A 191 -1.00 -6.63 -8.98
C ASP A 191 -1.07 -7.67 -7.87
N VAL A 192 -0.67 -7.32 -6.67
CA VAL A 192 -0.65 -8.23 -5.51
C VAL A 192 -1.86 -7.96 -4.64
N LYS A 193 -2.92 -8.72 -4.89
CA LYS A 193 -4.22 -8.65 -4.19
C LYS A 193 -4.54 -9.93 -3.41
N ARG A 194 -3.86 -11.05 -3.74
CA ARG A 194 -4.06 -12.37 -3.14
C ARG A 194 -2.71 -13.03 -2.85
N GLU A 195 -2.74 -14.06 -2.02
CA GLU A 195 -1.56 -14.80 -1.60
C GLU A 195 -0.80 -15.45 -2.77
N GLU A 196 -1.52 -16.01 -3.72
CA GLU A 196 -0.92 -16.64 -4.91
C GLU A 196 -0.03 -15.67 -5.71
N GLN A 197 -0.45 -14.41 -5.83
CA GLN A 197 0.31 -13.38 -6.53
C GLN A 197 1.54 -12.93 -5.73
N LEU A 198 1.44 -12.90 -4.40
CA LEU A 198 2.59 -12.67 -3.53
C LEU A 198 3.63 -13.77 -3.70
N GLU A 199 3.18 -15.03 -3.80
CA GLU A 199 4.09 -16.16 -4.01
C GLU A 199 4.75 -16.11 -5.39
N ASP A 200 4.02 -15.71 -6.43
CA ASP A 200 4.60 -15.46 -7.76
C ASP A 200 5.73 -14.42 -7.70
N VAL A 201 5.49 -13.30 -6.99
CA VAL A 201 6.53 -12.26 -6.79
C VAL A 201 7.75 -12.82 -6.06
N ARG A 202 7.55 -13.60 -5.00
CA ARG A 202 8.65 -14.23 -4.26
C ARG A 202 9.49 -15.16 -5.15
N ARG A 203 8.84 -16.00 -5.95
CA ARG A 203 9.49 -16.92 -6.90
C ARG A 203 10.27 -16.17 -7.96
N LEU A 204 9.73 -15.08 -8.51
CA LEU A 204 10.46 -14.22 -9.45
C LEU A 204 11.70 -13.58 -8.80
N VAL A 205 11.58 -13.15 -7.56
CA VAL A 205 12.72 -12.60 -6.83
C VAL A 205 13.78 -13.68 -6.56
N LEU A 206 13.37 -14.90 -6.20
CA LEU A 206 14.28 -16.05 -6.05
C LEU A 206 15.03 -16.36 -7.36
N LEU A 207 14.32 -16.43 -8.47
CA LEU A 207 14.89 -16.62 -9.79
C LEU A 207 15.94 -15.55 -10.11
N LYS A 208 15.62 -14.30 -9.79
CA LYS A 208 16.49 -13.15 -10.06
C LYS A 208 17.71 -13.07 -9.15
N ALA A 209 17.54 -13.30 -7.87
CA ALA A 209 18.55 -13.10 -6.82
C ALA A 209 19.39 -14.36 -6.54
N GLY A 210 18.88 -15.51 -6.96
CA GLY A 210 19.34 -16.82 -6.51
C GLY A 210 18.81 -17.16 -5.09
N PRO A 211 18.97 -18.41 -4.65
CA PRO A 211 18.58 -18.83 -3.31
C PRO A 211 19.34 -18.01 -2.25
N PRO A 212 18.74 -17.81 -1.06
CA PRO A 212 19.43 -17.12 0.02
C PRO A 212 20.70 -17.89 0.37
N LYS A 213 21.80 -17.15 0.56
CA LYS A 213 23.00 -17.79 1.10
C LYS A 213 22.64 -18.29 2.50
N GLY A 214 22.76 -19.59 2.73
CA GLY A 214 22.53 -20.20 4.03
C GLY A 214 23.26 -19.38 5.10
N LYS A 215 22.58 -19.05 6.19
CA LYS A 215 23.25 -18.58 7.40
C LYS A 215 24.09 -19.75 7.87
N GLN A 216 25.39 -19.70 7.67
CA GLN A 216 26.36 -20.54 8.37
C GLN A 216 26.39 -20.14 9.82
#